data_dde84f9d3c9e2fba88ac963fb2f57a55
#
_entry.id   dde84f9d3c9e2fba88ac963fb2f57a55
#
_cell.length_a   1.000
_cell.length_b   1.000
_cell.length_c   1.000
_cell.angle_alpha   90.00
_cell.angle_beta   90.00
_cell.angle_gamma   90.00
#
_symmetry.space_group_name_H-M   'P 1'
#
loop_
_entity.id
_entity.type
_entity.pdbx_description
1 polymer ?
#
loop_
_entity_poly.entity_id
_entity_poly.type
_entity_poly.pdbx_seq_one_letter_code
_entity_poly.pdbx_strand_id
1 'polypeptide(L)'
;MKQTDLGLDMSTRRTRKQILLDEMEHVMPWGELLALIAPHAPVAKTGRPPFNLAMMLRIHCLQQWFGLSDLAAEEALFEAGFYRAFVGISGTQRIPDRVSILRFRHLLEEHDLSPKILEVINAKLAAHGLLLKTGTVVDATLIATPSSTKNKNGERDPEMHQTKKGNQWHFGMKAHIGVDADSGLVHTVIGTAANVNDVTQGHALLHGEEKIVFADAGYQGAPKRDEATGVDWQIAMRPGKRKQQKLTPWGALMEQAEKLKAGVRAKVEHPFRVIKRQFGHSKVRYRGLAKNTAQLMTLFALSNIWMARAVLLQRAKA
;
A
#
# COMPACT_ATOMS: atom_id res chain seq x y z
N MET A 1 -2.66 39.13 -32.78
CA MET A 1 -1.64 38.53 -31.90
C MET A 1 -2.36 37.89 -30.74
N LYS A 2 -2.33 36.55 -30.59
CA LYS A 2 -2.83 35.90 -29.41
C LYS A 2 -1.78 36.13 -28.32
N GLN A 3 -2.15 36.81 -27.26
CA GLN A 3 -1.34 36.98 -26.06
C GLN A 3 -1.08 35.60 -25.47
N THR A 4 0.14 35.13 -25.59
CA THR A 4 0.58 33.89 -24.93
C THR A 4 0.51 34.14 -23.42
N ASP A 5 -0.32 33.37 -22.74
CA ASP A 5 -0.42 33.34 -21.29
C ASP A 5 0.98 33.10 -20.73
N LEU A 6 1.53 34.06 -20.02
CA LEU A 6 2.89 34.01 -19.47
C LEU A 6 3.01 33.01 -18.32
N GLY A 7 2.04 32.13 -18.15
CA GLY A 7 2.06 31.09 -17.10
C GLY A 7 1.99 31.64 -15.68
N LEU A 8 1.63 32.90 -15.52
CA LEU A 8 1.34 33.51 -14.23
C LEU A 8 -0.02 33.00 -13.78
N ASP A 9 -0.02 31.92 -12.98
CA ASP A 9 -1.21 31.48 -12.29
C ASP A 9 -1.61 32.56 -11.26
N MET A 10 -2.56 33.41 -11.66
CA MET A 10 -3.12 34.46 -10.83
C MET A 10 -3.98 33.93 -9.70
N SER A 11 -4.24 32.61 -9.67
CA SER A 11 -5.00 31.96 -8.62
C SER A 11 -4.09 31.61 -7.43
N THR A 12 -4.35 32.22 -6.29
CA THR A 12 -3.73 31.83 -5.00
C THR A 12 -4.31 30.52 -4.45
N ARG A 13 -5.38 30.00 -5.05
CA ARG A 13 -6.10 28.81 -4.60
C ARG A 13 -5.41 27.55 -5.11
N ARG A 14 -4.91 26.75 -4.16
CA ARG A 14 -4.30 25.43 -4.44
C ARG A 14 -5.36 24.33 -4.45
N THR A 15 -5.24 23.41 -5.37
CA THR A 15 -6.10 22.21 -5.41
C THR A 15 -5.67 21.22 -4.33
N ARG A 16 -6.60 20.31 -3.93
CA ARG A 16 -6.27 19.23 -2.97
C ARG A 16 -5.11 18.35 -3.43
N LYS A 17 -4.97 18.14 -4.75
CA LYS A 17 -3.86 17.37 -5.33
C LYS A 17 -2.53 18.10 -5.14
N GLN A 18 -2.48 19.40 -5.43
CA GLN A 18 -1.28 20.21 -5.20
C GLN A 18 -0.87 20.21 -3.72
N ILE A 19 -1.81 20.42 -2.82
CA ILE A 19 -1.54 20.37 -1.37
C ILE A 19 -0.93 19.02 -0.98
N LEU A 20 -1.54 17.90 -1.44
CA LEU A 20 -1.01 16.58 -1.16
C LEU A 20 0.41 16.38 -1.69
N LEU A 21 0.69 16.82 -2.92
CA LEU A 21 2.03 16.68 -3.52
C LEU A 21 3.09 17.48 -2.76
N ASP A 22 2.74 18.68 -2.29
CA ASP A 22 3.63 19.48 -1.46
C ASP A 22 3.88 18.82 -0.09
N GLU A 23 2.84 18.28 0.55
CA GLU A 23 2.98 17.51 1.78
C GLU A 23 3.91 16.30 1.56
N MET A 24 3.70 15.55 0.48
CA MET A 24 4.52 14.38 0.15
C MET A 24 5.96 14.75 -0.18
N GLU A 25 6.21 15.88 -0.84
CA GLU A 25 7.57 16.37 -1.09
C GLU A 25 8.40 16.51 0.19
N HIS A 26 7.77 16.99 1.27
CA HIS A 26 8.43 17.22 2.54
C HIS A 26 8.58 15.95 3.41
N VAL A 27 7.68 14.97 3.28
CA VAL A 27 7.66 13.81 4.20
C VAL A 27 8.27 12.55 3.60
N MET A 28 8.37 12.44 2.28
CA MET A 28 8.97 11.27 1.62
C MET A 28 10.49 11.19 1.86
N PRO A 29 11.06 10.00 2.08
CA PRO A 29 12.50 9.78 2.20
C PRO A 29 13.15 9.68 0.80
N TRP A 30 13.10 10.76 0.01
CA TRP A 30 13.57 10.74 -1.38
C TRP A 30 15.04 10.31 -1.50
N GLY A 31 15.91 10.77 -0.60
CA GLY A 31 17.34 10.46 -0.62
C GLY A 31 17.61 8.97 -0.45
N GLU A 32 17.01 8.37 0.56
CA GLU A 32 17.15 6.94 0.89
C GLU A 32 16.56 6.05 -0.20
N LEU A 33 15.39 6.43 -0.75
CA LEU A 33 14.76 5.69 -1.86
C LEU A 33 15.60 5.79 -3.15
N LEU A 34 16.18 6.94 -3.43
CA LEU A 34 17.09 7.10 -4.57
C LEU A 34 18.37 6.30 -4.38
N ALA A 35 18.96 6.31 -3.20
CA ALA A 35 20.14 5.51 -2.87
C ALA A 35 19.87 4.00 -3.04
N LEU A 36 18.66 3.54 -2.66
CA LEU A 36 18.23 2.14 -2.85
C LEU A 36 18.15 1.76 -4.33
N ILE A 37 17.64 2.64 -5.19
CA ILE A 37 17.36 2.31 -6.60
C ILE A 37 18.58 2.58 -7.50
N ALA A 38 19.43 3.55 -7.16
CA ALA A 38 20.55 4.00 -7.98
C ALA A 38 21.50 2.90 -8.48
N PRO A 39 21.85 1.86 -7.70
CA PRO A 39 22.71 0.77 -8.17
C PRO A 39 22.13 -0.02 -9.36
N HIS A 40 20.82 -0.01 -9.52
CA HIS A 40 20.09 -0.73 -10.55
C HIS A 40 19.69 0.16 -11.73
N ALA A 41 19.89 1.48 -11.61
CA ALA A 41 19.50 2.43 -12.64
C ALA A 41 20.30 2.24 -13.93
N PRO A 42 19.66 2.40 -15.11
CA PRO A 42 20.35 2.27 -16.38
C PRO A 42 21.41 3.35 -16.55
N VAL A 43 22.62 2.95 -16.94
CA VAL A 43 23.73 3.87 -17.26
C VAL A 43 23.82 4.04 -18.77
N ALA A 44 23.89 5.30 -19.22
CA ALA A 44 24.09 5.60 -20.62
C ALA A 44 25.51 5.16 -21.06
N LYS A 45 25.58 4.21 -21.99
CA LYS A 45 26.84 3.84 -22.64
C LYS A 45 26.96 4.53 -24.00
N THR A 46 25.89 4.57 -24.77
CA THR A 46 25.75 5.19 -26.09
C THR A 46 24.30 5.62 -26.32
N GLY A 47 24.07 6.59 -27.19
CA GLY A 47 22.73 7.02 -27.57
C GLY A 47 22.09 8.02 -26.61
N ARG A 48 20.76 8.03 -26.57
CA ARG A 48 19.98 9.00 -25.79
C ARG A 48 20.08 8.67 -24.28
N PRO A 49 20.46 9.65 -23.43
CA PRO A 49 20.60 9.40 -22.00
C PRO A 49 19.26 8.99 -21.35
N PRO A 50 19.30 8.12 -20.33
CA PRO A 50 18.10 7.75 -19.57
C PRO A 50 17.51 8.97 -18.86
N PHE A 51 16.23 8.86 -18.50
CA PHE A 51 15.58 9.87 -17.67
C PHE A 51 16.18 9.92 -16.27
N ASN A 52 16.14 11.10 -15.65
CA ASN A 52 16.59 11.28 -14.28
C ASN A 52 15.85 10.32 -13.33
N LEU A 53 16.60 9.65 -12.46
CA LEU A 53 16.05 8.64 -11.54
C LEU A 53 15.02 9.23 -10.57
N ALA A 54 15.28 10.44 -10.04
CA ALA A 54 14.36 11.12 -9.13
C ALA A 54 13.03 11.46 -9.83
N MET A 55 13.10 11.87 -11.11
CA MET A 55 11.91 12.08 -11.94
C MET A 55 11.09 10.80 -12.09
N MET A 56 11.73 9.68 -12.43
CA MET A 56 11.04 8.40 -12.63
C MET A 56 10.43 7.86 -11.34
N LEU A 57 11.11 8.00 -10.21
CA LEU A 57 10.58 7.63 -8.89
C LEU A 57 9.35 8.47 -8.52
N ARG A 58 9.39 9.78 -8.74
CA ARG A 58 8.25 10.67 -8.49
C ARG A 58 7.06 10.34 -9.40
N ILE A 59 7.28 10.03 -10.67
CA ILE A 59 6.22 9.56 -11.59
C ILE A 59 5.62 8.26 -11.07
N HIS A 60 6.43 7.31 -10.62
CA HIS A 60 5.94 6.06 -10.05
C HIS A 60 5.05 6.31 -8.81
N CYS A 61 5.46 7.21 -7.91
CA CYS A 61 4.63 7.61 -6.76
C CYS A 61 3.31 8.27 -7.21
N LEU A 62 3.33 9.16 -8.21
CA LEU A 62 2.11 9.74 -8.79
C LEU A 62 1.14 8.67 -9.29
N GLN A 63 1.66 7.65 -9.99
CA GLN A 63 0.85 6.54 -10.48
C GLN A 63 0.13 5.82 -9.33
N GLN A 64 0.81 5.60 -8.20
CA GLN A 64 0.23 4.92 -7.06
C GLN A 64 -0.80 5.82 -6.33
N TRP A 65 -0.47 7.07 -6.05
CA TRP A 65 -1.36 7.99 -5.32
C TRP A 65 -2.64 8.34 -6.07
N PHE A 66 -2.57 8.48 -7.39
CA PHE A 66 -3.72 8.92 -8.21
C PHE A 66 -4.30 7.82 -9.09
N GLY A 67 -3.78 6.60 -8.93
CA GLY A 67 -4.31 5.48 -9.65
C GLY A 67 -4.09 5.55 -11.17
N LEU A 68 -2.99 6.14 -11.65
CA LEU A 68 -2.73 6.34 -13.08
C LEU A 68 -2.11 5.08 -13.71
N SER A 69 -2.57 4.72 -14.91
CA SER A 69 -1.88 3.77 -15.78
C SER A 69 -0.62 4.41 -16.37
N ASP A 70 0.24 3.62 -17.04
CA ASP A 70 1.44 4.16 -17.69
C ASP A 70 1.08 5.23 -18.74
N LEU A 71 0.02 4.99 -19.53
CA LEU A 71 -0.50 5.96 -20.50
C LEU A 71 -1.12 7.19 -19.81
N ALA A 72 -1.97 6.97 -18.80
CA ALA A 72 -2.60 8.08 -18.09
C ALA A 72 -1.59 8.96 -17.34
N ALA A 73 -0.45 8.39 -16.88
CA ALA A 73 0.63 9.17 -16.28
C ALA A 73 1.35 10.04 -17.32
N GLU A 74 1.63 9.51 -18.51
CA GLU A 74 2.17 10.28 -19.63
C GLU A 74 1.24 11.45 -19.98
N GLU A 75 -0.06 11.17 -20.23
CA GLU A 75 -1.06 12.20 -20.56
C GLU A 75 -1.17 13.25 -19.45
N ALA A 76 -1.23 12.85 -18.18
CA ALA A 76 -1.29 13.78 -17.05
C ALA A 76 -0.08 14.72 -16.97
N LEU A 77 1.12 14.26 -17.36
CA LEU A 77 2.31 15.09 -17.43
C LEU A 77 2.23 16.11 -18.58
N PHE A 78 1.55 15.80 -19.69
CA PHE A 78 1.29 16.77 -20.75
C PHE A 78 0.24 17.81 -20.36
N GLU A 79 -0.83 17.39 -19.71
CA GLU A 79 -1.99 18.22 -19.41
C GLU A 79 -1.80 19.14 -18.21
N ALA A 80 -1.16 18.63 -17.13
CA ALA A 80 -1.13 19.32 -15.85
C ALA A 80 0.26 19.81 -15.43
N GLY A 81 0.46 21.13 -15.48
CA GLY A 81 1.73 21.79 -15.12
C GLY A 81 2.20 21.46 -13.69
N PHE A 82 1.29 21.31 -12.74
CA PHE A 82 1.64 21.00 -11.36
C PHE A 82 2.22 19.57 -11.20
N TYR A 83 1.84 18.60 -12.05
CA TYR A 83 2.48 17.29 -12.07
C TYR A 83 3.91 17.40 -12.60
N ARG A 84 4.13 18.19 -13.69
CA ARG A 84 5.49 18.46 -14.20
C ARG A 84 6.37 19.11 -13.13
N ALA A 85 5.84 20.11 -12.44
CA ALA A 85 6.56 20.77 -11.34
C ALA A 85 6.98 19.78 -10.26
N PHE A 86 6.06 18.92 -9.80
CA PHE A 86 6.34 17.91 -8.78
C PHE A 86 7.42 16.90 -9.21
N VAL A 87 7.40 16.42 -10.45
CA VAL A 87 8.40 15.46 -10.93
C VAL A 87 9.72 16.12 -11.37
N GLY A 88 9.81 17.44 -11.32
CA GLY A 88 11.01 18.20 -11.67
C GLY A 88 11.21 18.37 -13.16
N ILE A 89 10.15 18.39 -13.98
CA ILE A 89 10.21 18.71 -15.41
C ILE A 89 10.01 20.22 -15.58
N SER A 90 11.01 20.90 -16.12
CA SER A 90 10.99 22.35 -16.40
C SER A 90 11.21 22.65 -17.87
N GLY A 91 10.61 23.75 -18.34
CA GLY A 91 10.82 24.31 -19.69
C GLY A 91 10.58 23.31 -20.82
N THR A 92 11.57 23.12 -21.67
CA THR A 92 11.52 22.23 -22.84
C THR A 92 12.03 20.82 -22.57
N GLN A 93 12.17 20.43 -21.31
CA GLN A 93 12.62 19.07 -20.94
C GLN A 93 11.66 18.02 -21.48
N ARG A 94 12.25 16.90 -21.93
CA ARG A 94 11.50 15.76 -22.42
C ARG A 94 10.64 15.11 -21.32
N ILE A 95 9.38 14.86 -21.65
CA ILE A 95 8.45 14.10 -20.82
C ILE A 95 8.68 12.60 -21.08
N PRO A 96 8.78 11.76 -20.03
CA PRO A 96 8.84 10.31 -20.18
C PRO A 96 7.57 9.76 -20.82
N ASP A 97 7.74 8.92 -21.84
CA ASP A 97 6.66 8.18 -22.47
C ASP A 97 6.23 6.98 -21.62
N ARG A 98 5.07 6.40 -21.96
CA ARG A 98 4.51 5.22 -21.29
C ARG A 98 5.49 4.04 -21.24
N VAL A 99 6.34 3.88 -22.26
CA VAL A 99 7.31 2.76 -22.34
C VAL A 99 8.46 2.99 -21.35
N SER A 100 8.93 4.22 -21.22
CA SER A 100 9.93 4.58 -20.21
C SER A 100 9.39 4.39 -18.79
N ILE A 101 8.13 4.77 -18.54
CA ILE A 101 7.43 4.57 -17.25
C ILE A 101 7.31 3.08 -16.96
N LEU A 102 6.89 2.28 -17.94
CA LEU A 102 6.79 0.83 -17.85
C LEU A 102 8.15 0.19 -17.50
N ARG A 103 9.22 0.59 -18.19
CA ARG A 103 10.58 0.08 -17.95
C ARG A 103 11.07 0.36 -16.54
N PHE A 104 10.77 1.55 -16.00
CA PHE A 104 11.11 1.86 -14.61
C PHE A 104 10.39 0.93 -13.62
N ARG A 105 9.11 0.66 -13.82
CA ARG A 105 8.38 -0.31 -12.99
C ARG A 105 8.97 -1.71 -13.10
N HIS A 106 9.33 -2.17 -14.31
CA HIS A 106 10.00 -3.47 -14.49
C HIS A 106 11.35 -3.53 -13.78
N LEU A 107 12.12 -2.45 -13.76
CA LEU A 107 13.35 -2.35 -12.98
C LEU A 107 13.09 -2.60 -11.48
N LEU A 108 12.04 -1.99 -10.92
CA LEU A 108 11.67 -2.23 -9.52
C LEU A 108 11.24 -3.67 -9.26
N GLU A 109 10.50 -4.29 -10.22
CA GLU A 109 10.06 -5.68 -10.15
C GLU A 109 11.24 -6.66 -10.28
N GLU A 110 12.13 -6.45 -11.24
CA GLU A 110 13.28 -7.31 -11.55
C GLU A 110 14.28 -7.41 -10.40
N HIS A 111 14.47 -6.32 -9.67
CA HIS A 111 15.41 -6.25 -8.54
C HIS A 111 14.75 -6.37 -7.18
N ASP A 112 13.46 -6.75 -7.15
CA ASP A 112 12.66 -6.92 -5.93
C ASP A 112 12.79 -5.71 -4.96
N LEU A 113 12.62 -4.50 -5.52
CA LEU A 113 12.81 -3.25 -4.76
C LEU A 113 11.56 -2.84 -3.98
N SER A 114 10.37 -3.36 -4.30
CA SER A 114 9.13 -2.97 -3.61
C SER A 114 9.11 -3.33 -2.11
N PRO A 115 9.57 -4.53 -1.66
CA PRO A 115 9.74 -4.82 -0.24
C PRO A 115 10.72 -3.86 0.43
N LYS A 116 11.86 -3.59 -0.21
CA LYS A 116 12.90 -2.69 0.31
C LYS A 116 12.41 -1.23 0.42
N ILE A 117 11.53 -0.78 -0.49
CA ILE A 117 10.86 0.52 -0.38
C ILE A 117 10.00 0.58 0.89
N LEU A 118 9.24 -0.50 1.19
CA LEU A 118 8.45 -0.59 2.41
C LEU A 118 9.36 -0.54 3.65
N GLU A 119 10.47 -1.25 3.64
CA GLU A 119 11.46 -1.26 4.75
C GLU A 119 12.08 0.13 4.98
N VAL A 120 12.50 0.84 3.93
CA VAL A 120 13.07 2.20 4.04
C VAL A 120 12.05 3.17 4.65
N ILE A 121 10.81 3.11 4.19
CA ILE A 121 9.73 3.95 4.72
C ILE A 121 9.46 3.61 6.19
N ASN A 122 9.38 2.32 6.52
CA ASN A 122 9.12 1.88 7.88
C ASN A 122 10.29 2.22 8.83
N ALA A 123 11.52 2.14 8.37
CA ALA A 123 12.70 2.58 9.15
C ALA A 123 12.61 4.08 9.47
N LYS A 124 12.25 4.93 8.51
CA LYS A 124 12.01 6.35 8.76
C LYS A 124 10.91 6.56 9.80
N LEU A 125 9.79 5.86 9.70
CA LEU A 125 8.67 5.99 10.64
C LEU A 125 9.02 5.50 12.03
N ALA A 126 9.80 4.41 12.15
CA ALA A 126 10.32 3.91 13.41
C ALA A 126 11.31 4.91 14.06
N ALA A 127 12.22 5.51 13.29
CA ALA A 127 13.13 6.55 13.76
C ALA A 127 12.39 7.79 14.32
N HIS A 128 11.18 8.06 13.80
CA HIS A 128 10.29 9.10 14.34
C HIS A 128 9.35 8.57 15.44
N GLY A 129 9.54 7.36 15.98
CA GLY A 129 8.69 6.78 17.02
C GLY A 129 7.22 6.61 16.62
N LEU A 130 6.92 6.44 15.33
CA LEU A 130 5.57 6.26 14.81
C LEU A 130 5.24 4.80 14.51
N LEU A 131 6.23 3.93 14.41
CA LEU A 131 6.09 2.49 14.24
C LEU A 131 6.75 1.81 15.44
N LEU A 132 5.95 1.39 16.43
CA LEU A 132 6.43 0.94 17.74
C LEU A 132 6.68 -0.57 17.80
N LYS A 133 5.95 -1.36 16.99
CA LYS A 133 6.05 -2.83 16.92
C LYS A 133 5.82 -3.56 18.26
N THR A 134 5.05 -2.98 19.18
CA THR A 134 4.75 -3.61 20.48
C THR A 134 3.72 -4.72 20.39
N GLY A 135 2.82 -4.63 19.42
CA GLY A 135 1.81 -5.62 19.08
C GLY A 135 1.39 -5.49 17.63
N THR A 136 0.81 -6.54 17.07
CA THR A 136 0.40 -6.60 15.67
C THR A 136 -1.10 -6.85 15.54
N VAL A 137 -1.74 -6.20 14.58
CA VAL A 137 -3.08 -6.58 14.11
C VAL A 137 -2.92 -7.22 12.73
N VAL A 138 -3.48 -8.40 12.54
CA VAL A 138 -3.46 -9.10 11.25
C VAL A 138 -4.84 -9.13 10.62
N ASP A 139 -4.92 -8.89 9.32
CA ASP A 139 -6.16 -8.99 8.56
C ASP A 139 -5.88 -9.16 7.07
N ALA A 140 -6.91 -9.51 6.30
CA ALA A 140 -6.82 -9.70 4.86
C ALA A 140 -7.97 -9.00 4.13
N THR A 141 -7.66 -8.47 2.95
CA THR A 141 -8.68 -7.88 2.09
C THR A 141 -8.63 -8.45 0.69
N LEU A 142 -9.81 -8.60 0.08
CA LEU A 142 -9.94 -9.04 -1.31
C LEU A 142 -9.62 -7.89 -2.27
N ILE A 143 -8.83 -8.20 -3.29
CA ILE A 143 -8.57 -7.34 -4.45
C ILE A 143 -9.14 -8.07 -5.67
N ALA A 144 -10.12 -7.47 -6.32
CA ALA A 144 -10.80 -8.08 -7.45
C ALA A 144 -9.88 -8.16 -8.68
N THR A 145 -10.04 -9.24 -9.45
CA THR A 145 -9.38 -9.44 -10.75
C THR A 145 -10.44 -9.52 -11.84
N PRO A 146 -10.18 -9.02 -13.06
CA PRO A 146 -11.08 -9.22 -14.18
C PRO A 146 -11.35 -10.71 -14.40
N SER A 147 -12.62 -11.08 -14.38
CA SER A 147 -13.04 -12.48 -14.62
C SER A 147 -13.29 -12.81 -16.10
N SER A 148 -13.08 -11.84 -16.99
CA SER A 148 -13.29 -11.98 -18.42
C SER A 148 -12.25 -12.90 -19.05
N THR A 149 -12.71 -13.77 -19.94
CA THR A 149 -11.88 -14.60 -20.83
C THR A 149 -11.69 -13.97 -22.21
N LYS A 150 -12.23 -12.77 -22.45
CA LYS A 150 -12.09 -12.03 -23.72
C LYS A 150 -10.70 -11.38 -23.82
N ASN A 151 -9.66 -12.19 -23.84
CA ASN A 151 -8.27 -11.79 -24.05
C ASN A 151 -7.60 -12.70 -25.08
N LYS A 152 -6.38 -12.38 -25.49
CA LYS A 152 -5.66 -13.12 -26.53
C LYS A 152 -5.56 -14.64 -26.25
N ASN A 153 -5.49 -15.04 -25.00
CA ASN A 153 -5.32 -16.44 -24.59
C ASN A 153 -6.67 -17.14 -24.27
N GLY A 154 -7.81 -16.42 -24.27
CA GLY A 154 -9.11 -16.99 -23.91
C GLY A 154 -9.24 -17.45 -22.44
N GLU A 155 -8.32 -17.07 -21.57
CA GLU A 155 -8.20 -17.59 -20.20
C GLU A 155 -8.20 -16.48 -19.15
N ARG A 156 -8.68 -16.82 -17.96
CA ARG A 156 -8.49 -15.99 -16.76
C ARG A 156 -7.02 -16.05 -16.32
N ASP A 157 -6.64 -15.16 -15.40
CA ASP A 157 -5.34 -15.23 -14.75
C ASP A 157 -5.25 -16.53 -13.92
N PRO A 158 -4.33 -17.47 -14.23
CA PRO A 158 -4.25 -18.78 -13.57
C PRO A 158 -3.78 -18.70 -12.11
N GLU A 159 -3.11 -17.62 -11.71
CA GLU A 159 -2.65 -17.41 -10.33
C GLU A 159 -3.74 -16.79 -9.43
N MET A 160 -4.87 -16.39 -10.01
CA MET A 160 -6.01 -15.83 -9.28
C MET A 160 -7.10 -16.86 -9.10
N HIS A 161 -7.77 -16.85 -7.94
CA HIS A 161 -8.80 -17.84 -7.63
C HIS A 161 -10.10 -17.22 -7.13
N GLN A 162 -11.13 -18.06 -7.05
CA GLN A 162 -12.43 -17.67 -6.52
C GLN A 162 -12.48 -17.86 -5.00
N THR A 163 -13.16 -16.96 -4.33
CA THR A 163 -13.53 -17.11 -2.92
C THR A 163 -14.96 -16.61 -2.69
N LYS A 164 -15.64 -17.17 -1.69
CA LYS A 164 -16.98 -16.75 -1.32
C LYS A 164 -16.92 -15.86 -0.09
N LYS A 165 -17.49 -14.66 -0.17
CA LYS A 165 -17.66 -13.77 0.98
C LYS A 165 -19.15 -13.47 1.15
N GLY A 166 -19.75 -13.95 2.24
CA GLY A 166 -21.19 -13.97 2.39
C GLY A 166 -21.83 -14.82 1.28
N ASN A 167 -22.77 -14.25 0.54
CA ASN A 167 -23.43 -14.94 -0.58
C ASN A 167 -22.85 -14.60 -1.97
N GLN A 168 -21.75 -13.81 -2.01
CA GLN A 168 -21.16 -13.38 -3.29
C GLN A 168 -19.84 -14.10 -3.55
N TRP A 169 -19.63 -14.51 -4.82
CA TRP A 169 -18.37 -15.02 -5.31
C TRP A 169 -17.51 -13.89 -5.83
N HIS A 170 -16.23 -13.91 -5.45
CA HIS A 170 -15.21 -12.97 -5.88
C HIS A 170 -14.08 -13.74 -6.54
N PHE A 171 -13.60 -13.24 -7.68
CA PHE A 171 -12.40 -13.75 -8.34
C PHE A 171 -11.28 -12.74 -8.19
N GLY A 172 -10.11 -13.19 -7.72
CA GLY A 172 -8.97 -12.31 -7.52
C GLY A 172 -7.91 -12.85 -6.58
N MET A 173 -7.28 -11.92 -5.85
CA MET A 173 -6.26 -12.17 -4.85
C MET A 173 -6.66 -11.61 -3.49
N LYS A 174 -5.92 -12.02 -2.45
CA LYS A 174 -5.96 -11.40 -1.13
C LYS A 174 -4.66 -10.63 -0.87
N ALA A 175 -4.81 -9.48 -0.24
CA ALA A 175 -3.73 -8.77 0.42
C ALA A 175 -3.86 -9.02 1.93
N HIS A 176 -2.93 -9.77 2.50
CA HIS A 176 -2.80 -9.96 3.94
C HIS A 176 -1.80 -8.93 4.46
N ILE A 177 -2.11 -8.29 5.57
CA ILE A 177 -1.22 -7.30 6.19
C ILE A 177 -1.08 -7.53 7.68
N GLY A 178 0.14 -7.28 8.18
CA GLY A 178 0.42 -7.05 9.58
C GLY A 178 0.59 -5.55 9.82
N VAL A 179 -0.16 -4.99 10.75
CA VAL A 179 -0.06 -3.58 11.12
C VAL A 179 0.29 -3.44 12.59
N ASP A 180 1.02 -2.40 12.92
CA ASP A 180 1.29 -2.01 14.29
C ASP A 180 -0.01 -1.70 15.04
N ALA A 181 -0.18 -2.33 16.22
CA ALA A 181 -1.42 -2.24 16.99
C ALA A 181 -1.69 -0.85 17.54
N ASP A 182 -0.67 0.00 17.67
CA ASP A 182 -0.79 1.35 18.21
C ASP A 182 -1.03 2.39 17.11
N SER A 183 -0.24 2.35 16.05
CA SER A 183 -0.32 3.35 14.97
C SER A 183 -1.22 2.93 13.80
N GLY A 184 -1.44 1.63 13.59
CA GLY A 184 -2.12 1.09 12.40
C GLY A 184 -1.28 1.12 11.13
N LEU A 185 0.04 1.40 11.24
CA LEU A 185 0.96 1.41 10.11
C LEU A 185 1.35 -0.02 9.70
N VAL A 186 1.42 -0.27 8.42
CA VAL A 186 1.69 -1.59 7.84
C VAL A 186 3.18 -1.90 7.94
N HIS A 187 3.54 -3.03 8.56
CA HIS A 187 4.93 -3.51 8.60
C HIS A 187 5.15 -4.72 7.69
N THR A 188 4.14 -5.54 7.43
CA THR A 188 4.26 -6.75 6.62
C THR A 188 3.11 -6.84 5.62
N VAL A 189 3.41 -7.28 4.39
CA VAL A 189 2.42 -7.43 3.31
C VAL A 189 2.68 -8.76 2.59
N ILE A 190 1.62 -9.56 2.41
CA ILE A 190 1.66 -10.82 1.67
C ILE A 190 0.49 -10.86 0.67
N GLY A 191 0.80 -11.17 -0.59
CA GLY A 191 -0.21 -11.40 -1.62
C GLY A 191 -0.43 -12.89 -1.83
N THR A 192 -1.69 -13.34 -1.86
CA THR A 192 -2.05 -14.73 -2.16
C THR A 192 -3.24 -14.81 -3.10
N ALA A 193 -3.46 -15.96 -3.71
CA ALA A 193 -4.73 -16.23 -4.38
C ALA A 193 -5.90 -16.13 -3.41
N ALA A 194 -7.08 -15.71 -3.89
CA ALA A 194 -8.22 -15.44 -3.01
C ALA A 194 -8.77 -16.64 -2.23
N ASN A 195 -8.47 -17.88 -2.64
CA ASN A 195 -8.89 -19.11 -1.98
C ASN A 195 -8.00 -19.52 -0.79
N VAL A 196 -6.83 -18.88 -0.61
CA VAL A 196 -5.94 -19.16 0.52
C VAL A 196 -6.61 -18.72 1.83
N ASN A 197 -6.59 -19.56 2.85
CA ASN A 197 -7.18 -19.25 4.15
C ASN A 197 -6.32 -18.25 4.93
N ASP A 198 -6.96 -17.24 5.55
CA ASP A 198 -6.26 -16.16 6.25
C ASP A 198 -5.42 -16.69 7.42
N VAL A 199 -5.92 -17.70 8.14
CA VAL A 199 -5.21 -18.33 9.26
C VAL A 199 -3.86 -18.94 8.88
N THR A 200 -3.69 -19.37 7.61
CA THR A 200 -2.41 -19.94 7.13
C THR A 200 -1.33 -18.90 6.94
N GLN A 201 -1.71 -17.63 6.82
CA GLN A 201 -0.78 -16.52 6.63
C GLN A 201 -0.49 -15.76 7.94
N GLY A 202 -1.22 -16.08 9.01
CA GLY A 202 -1.16 -15.33 10.27
C GLY A 202 0.26 -15.15 10.81
N HIS A 203 1.06 -16.22 10.85
CA HIS A 203 2.43 -16.18 11.37
C HIS A 203 3.40 -15.43 10.45
N ALA A 204 3.27 -15.59 9.15
CA ALA A 204 4.11 -14.89 8.18
C ALA A 204 3.90 -13.37 8.15
N LEU A 205 2.83 -12.89 8.79
CA LEU A 205 2.54 -11.46 8.95
C LEU A 205 3.20 -10.83 10.18
N LEU A 206 3.82 -11.62 11.04
CA LEU A 206 4.49 -11.16 12.25
C LEU A 206 5.92 -10.70 11.93
N HIS A 207 6.42 -9.73 12.71
CA HIS A 207 7.82 -9.26 12.61
C HIS A 207 8.76 -9.97 13.60
N GLY A 208 8.20 -10.84 14.48
CA GLY A 208 8.98 -11.71 15.38
C GLY A 208 9.25 -11.14 16.78
N GLU A 209 8.91 -9.89 17.05
CA GLU A 209 9.09 -9.24 18.35
C GLU A 209 7.76 -8.99 19.09
N GLU A 210 6.65 -9.48 18.52
CA GLU A 210 5.31 -9.29 19.08
C GLU A 210 5.12 -10.06 20.38
N LYS A 211 4.57 -9.38 21.37
CA LYS A 211 4.03 -10.00 22.58
C LYS A 211 2.55 -10.37 22.42
N ILE A 212 1.82 -9.60 21.64
CA ILE A 212 0.39 -9.72 21.45
C ILE A 212 -0.03 -9.52 19.99
N VAL A 213 -0.92 -10.37 19.50
CA VAL A 213 -1.48 -10.29 18.14
C VAL A 213 -3.00 -10.26 18.18
N PHE A 214 -3.59 -9.28 17.53
CA PHE A 214 -5.03 -9.16 17.38
C PHE A 214 -5.47 -9.64 16.00
N ALA A 215 -6.51 -10.46 15.95
CA ALA A 215 -7.02 -11.00 14.70
C ALA A 215 -8.55 -11.14 14.70
N ASP A 216 -9.14 -11.23 13.52
CA ASP A 216 -10.55 -11.52 13.39
C ASP A 216 -10.87 -13.00 13.63
N ALA A 217 -12.17 -13.35 13.58
CA ALA A 217 -12.61 -14.74 13.80
C ALA A 217 -12.15 -15.72 12.69
N GLY A 218 -11.65 -15.23 11.57
CA GLY A 218 -11.07 -16.02 10.47
C GLY A 218 -9.73 -16.65 10.84
N TYR A 219 -9.03 -16.10 11.84
CA TYR A 219 -7.75 -16.61 12.35
C TYR A 219 -7.88 -17.61 13.49
N GLN A 220 -9.10 -18.11 13.78
CA GLN A 220 -9.28 -19.15 14.80
C GLN A 220 -8.47 -20.39 14.44
N GLY A 221 -7.63 -20.83 15.39
CA GLY A 221 -6.69 -21.94 15.20
C GLY A 221 -5.24 -21.49 14.97
N ALA A 222 -4.97 -20.20 14.74
CA ALA A 222 -3.61 -19.67 14.64
C ALA A 222 -2.74 -20.05 15.86
N PRO A 223 -3.21 -19.93 17.13
CA PRO A 223 -2.41 -20.30 18.32
C PRO A 223 -2.02 -21.78 18.41
N LYS A 224 -2.70 -22.65 17.66
CA LYS A 224 -2.45 -24.11 17.68
C LYS A 224 -1.47 -24.57 16.61
N ARG A 225 -0.97 -23.66 15.80
CA ARG A 225 0.03 -23.98 14.78
C ARG A 225 1.42 -23.97 15.42
N ASP A 226 2.32 -24.82 14.93
CA ASP A 226 3.66 -24.99 15.49
C ASP A 226 4.50 -23.68 15.46
N GLU A 227 4.18 -22.79 14.53
CA GLU A 227 4.84 -21.49 14.39
C GLU A 227 4.38 -20.45 15.42
N ALA A 228 3.38 -20.77 16.27
CA ALA A 228 2.70 -19.83 17.17
C ALA A 228 3.37 -19.62 18.54
N THR A 229 4.55 -20.18 18.76
CA THR A 229 5.20 -20.20 20.07
C THR A 229 5.56 -18.80 20.58
N GLY A 230 5.09 -18.49 21.79
CA GLY A 230 5.49 -17.26 22.51
C GLY A 230 4.66 -16.01 22.26
N VAL A 231 3.61 -16.06 21.43
CA VAL A 231 2.76 -14.90 21.11
C VAL A 231 1.35 -15.09 21.69
N ASP A 232 0.83 -14.06 22.35
CA ASP A 232 -0.56 -14.04 22.84
C ASP A 232 -1.53 -13.61 21.73
N TRP A 233 -2.33 -14.54 21.22
CA TRP A 233 -3.31 -14.30 20.17
C TRP A 233 -4.67 -13.88 20.74
N GLN A 234 -5.04 -12.63 20.53
CA GLN A 234 -6.32 -12.04 20.90
C GLN A 234 -7.32 -12.11 19.72
N ILE A 235 -7.83 -13.30 19.45
CA ILE A 235 -8.75 -13.55 18.32
C ILE A 235 -10.18 -13.18 18.72
N ALA A 236 -10.89 -12.46 17.83
CA ALA A 236 -12.28 -12.10 18.02
C ALA A 236 -13.19 -13.31 18.12
N MET A 237 -14.18 -13.25 19.01
CA MET A 237 -15.19 -14.28 19.11
C MET A 237 -16.11 -14.32 17.89
N ARG A 238 -16.49 -15.53 17.45
CA ARG A 238 -17.54 -15.69 16.44
C ARG A 238 -18.87 -15.12 16.95
N PRO A 239 -19.68 -14.47 16.09
CA PRO A 239 -20.92 -13.81 16.51
C PRO A 239 -21.89 -14.70 17.31
N GLY A 240 -22.05 -15.97 16.92
CA GLY A 240 -22.90 -16.93 17.63
C GLY A 240 -22.42 -17.21 19.05
N LYS A 241 -21.12 -17.48 19.24
CA LYS A 241 -20.51 -17.71 20.55
C LYS A 241 -20.60 -16.46 21.43
N ARG A 242 -20.35 -15.28 20.86
CA ARG A 242 -20.46 -13.99 21.55
C ARG A 242 -21.88 -13.72 22.06
N LYS A 243 -22.91 -14.06 21.26
CA LYS A 243 -24.32 -13.93 21.66
C LYS A 243 -24.65 -14.85 22.85
N GLN A 244 -24.19 -16.10 22.85
CA GLN A 244 -24.41 -17.04 23.97
C GLN A 244 -23.69 -16.58 25.22
N GLN A 245 -22.48 -16.07 25.13
CA GLN A 245 -21.66 -15.64 26.26
C GLN A 245 -22.23 -14.42 26.99
N LYS A 246 -22.96 -13.54 26.28
CA LYS A 246 -23.69 -12.41 26.91
C LYS A 246 -24.72 -12.86 27.96
N LEU A 247 -25.20 -14.08 27.91
CA LEU A 247 -26.18 -14.63 28.82
C LEU A 247 -25.55 -15.21 30.11
N THR A 248 -24.23 -15.22 30.22
CA THR A 248 -23.49 -15.72 31.38
C THR A 248 -23.28 -14.63 32.44
N PRO A 249 -23.03 -14.95 33.71
CA PRO A 249 -22.71 -13.97 34.76
C PRO A 249 -21.53 -13.08 34.43
N TRP A 250 -20.57 -13.55 33.65
CA TRP A 250 -19.39 -12.81 33.16
C TRP A 250 -19.62 -12.11 31.81
N GLY A 251 -20.84 -12.20 31.29
CA GLY A 251 -21.18 -11.72 29.95
C GLY A 251 -20.86 -10.24 29.71
N ALA A 252 -21.09 -9.38 30.70
CA ALA A 252 -20.79 -7.96 30.61
C ALA A 252 -19.28 -7.68 30.49
N LEU A 253 -18.45 -8.36 31.29
CA LEU A 253 -16.98 -8.22 31.26
C LEU A 253 -16.41 -8.73 29.94
N MET A 254 -16.88 -9.89 29.49
CA MET A 254 -16.45 -10.46 28.20
C MET A 254 -16.84 -9.58 27.01
N GLU A 255 -18.02 -8.97 27.05
CA GLU A 255 -18.45 -8.03 26.01
C GLU A 255 -17.59 -6.77 26.01
N GLN A 256 -17.17 -6.29 27.18
CA GLN A 256 -16.25 -5.15 27.28
C GLN A 256 -14.87 -5.51 26.70
N ALA A 257 -14.34 -6.69 27.00
CA ALA A 257 -13.09 -7.17 26.42
C ALA A 257 -13.16 -7.29 24.89
N GLU A 258 -14.26 -7.85 24.36
CA GLU A 258 -14.46 -7.94 22.90
C GLU A 258 -14.59 -6.56 22.22
N LYS A 259 -15.18 -5.57 22.90
CA LYS A 259 -15.21 -4.17 22.40
C LYS A 259 -13.82 -3.55 22.34
N LEU A 260 -12.98 -3.77 23.34
CA LEU A 260 -11.60 -3.29 23.35
C LEU A 260 -10.80 -3.93 22.21
N LYS A 261 -10.87 -5.25 22.04
CA LYS A 261 -10.24 -5.96 20.91
C LYS A 261 -10.72 -5.42 19.56
N ALA A 262 -12.02 -5.15 19.41
CA ALA A 262 -12.59 -4.59 18.20
C ALA A 262 -12.04 -3.17 17.92
N GLY A 263 -11.85 -2.34 18.95
CA GLY A 263 -11.24 -1.03 18.84
C GLY A 263 -9.81 -1.07 18.31
N VAL A 264 -8.98 -2.00 18.83
CA VAL A 264 -7.61 -2.19 18.33
C VAL A 264 -7.62 -2.70 16.89
N ARG A 265 -8.46 -3.70 16.59
CA ARG A 265 -8.58 -4.28 15.25
C ARG A 265 -9.07 -3.29 14.20
N ALA A 266 -9.87 -2.30 14.57
CA ALA A 266 -10.35 -1.29 13.64
C ALA A 266 -9.20 -0.52 12.95
N LYS A 267 -8.00 -0.49 13.54
CA LYS A 267 -6.83 0.19 12.97
C LYS A 267 -6.37 -0.42 11.66
N VAL A 268 -6.53 -1.73 11.45
CA VAL A 268 -6.17 -2.41 10.19
C VAL A 268 -7.01 -1.97 9.00
N GLU A 269 -8.20 -1.45 9.24
CA GLU A 269 -9.08 -0.95 8.19
C GLU A 269 -8.57 0.38 7.57
N HIS A 270 -7.75 1.14 8.32
CA HIS A 270 -7.23 2.42 7.84
C HIS A 270 -6.35 2.27 6.60
N PRO A 271 -5.27 1.45 6.57
CA PRO A 271 -4.46 1.26 5.38
C PRO A 271 -5.26 0.67 4.21
N PHE A 272 -6.20 -0.26 4.46
CA PHE A 272 -7.10 -0.76 3.41
C PHE A 272 -7.96 0.35 2.80
N ARG A 273 -8.49 1.24 3.64
CA ARG A 273 -9.25 2.41 3.18
C ARG A 273 -8.37 3.34 2.34
N VAL A 274 -7.13 3.59 2.76
CA VAL A 274 -6.21 4.46 2.02
C VAL A 274 -5.95 3.91 0.63
N ILE A 275 -5.52 2.66 0.49
CA ILE A 275 -5.21 2.10 -0.83
C ILE A 275 -6.45 2.00 -1.72
N LYS A 276 -7.62 1.61 -1.16
CA LYS A 276 -8.84 1.41 -1.96
C LYS A 276 -9.60 2.69 -2.29
N ARG A 277 -9.65 3.67 -1.37
CA ARG A 277 -10.47 4.88 -1.52
C ARG A 277 -9.65 6.11 -1.89
N GLN A 278 -8.48 6.29 -1.29
CA GLN A 278 -7.64 7.46 -1.58
C GLN A 278 -6.80 7.22 -2.84
N PHE A 279 -6.18 6.04 -2.97
CA PHE A 279 -5.34 5.70 -4.12
C PHE A 279 -6.10 4.98 -5.25
N GLY A 280 -7.37 4.62 -5.04
CA GLY A 280 -8.23 4.02 -6.07
C GLY A 280 -7.88 2.58 -6.46
N HIS A 281 -7.09 1.85 -5.64
CA HIS A 281 -6.68 0.49 -5.92
C HIS A 281 -7.73 -0.54 -5.45
N SER A 282 -8.82 -0.70 -6.18
CA SER A 282 -9.90 -1.66 -5.89
C SER A 282 -9.80 -2.96 -6.70
N LYS A 283 -9.00 -2.97 -7.78
CA LYS A 283 -8.78 -4.09 -8.69
C LYS A 283 -7.30 -4.21 -9.02
N VAL A 284 -6.85 -5.44 -9.28
CA VAL A 284 -5.48 -5.68 -9.78
C VAL A 284 -5.26 -4.96 -11.11
N ARG A 285 -4.02 -4.56 -11.35
CA ARG A 285 -3.62 -3.87 -12.59
C ARG A 285 -2.77 -4.71 -13.51
N TYR A 286 -2.11 -5.73 -12.96
CA TYR A 286 -1.17 -6.57 -13.67
C TYR A 286 -1.66 -8.02 -13.68
N ARG A 287 -1.08 -8.84 -14.56
CA ARG A 287 -1.28 -10.28 -14.58
C ARG A 287 -0.26 -10.94 -13.66
N GLY A 288 -0.70 -11.94 -12.89
CA GLY A 288 0.13 -12.71 -11.97
C GLY A 288 0.20 -12.13 -10.54
N LEU A 289 0.47 -13.00 -9.56
CA LEU A 289 0.55 -12.64 -8.14
C LEU A 289 1.77 -11.77 -7.82
N ALA A 290 2.94 -12.12 -8.36
CA ALA A 290 4.20 -11.44 -8.03
C ALA A 290 4.14 -9.94 -8.31
N LYS A 291 3.71 -9.52 -9.50
CA LYS A 291 3.63 -8.11 -9.89
C LYS A 291 2.60 -7.33 -9.08
N ASN A 292 1.44 -7.95 -8.79
CA ASN A 292 0.41 -7.32 -7.99
C ASN A 292 0.82 -7.25 -6.51
N THR A 293 1.55 -8.23 -5.98
CA THR A 293 2.11 -8.20 -4.63
C THR A 293 3.16 -7.10 -4.49
N ALA A 294 4.08 -6.96 -5.45
CA ALA A 294 5.04 -5.86 -5.48
C ALA A 294 4.35 -4.49 -5.50
N GLN A 295 3.28 -4.35 -6.29
CA GLN A 295 2.46 -3.14 -6.28
C GLN A 295 1.80 -2.90 -4.92
N LEU A 296 1.24 -3.93 -4.27
CA LEU A 296 0.63 -3.80 -2.94
C LEU A 296 1.64 -3.35 -1.90
N MET A 297 2.87 -3.89 -1.92
CA MET A 297 3.94 -3.45 -1.01
C MET A 297 4.23 -1.96 -1.17
N THR A 298 4.39 -1.49 -2.41
CA THR A 298 4.56 -0.05 -2.69
C THR A 298 3.35 0.78 -2.24
N LEU A 299 2.13 0.33 -2.51
CA LEU A 299 0.91 1.03 -2.09
C LEU A 299 0.82 1.15 -0.58
N PHE A 300 1.12 0.08 0.18
CA PHE A 300 1.10 0.12 1.64
C PHE A 300 2.24 0.96 2.21
N ALA A 301 3.42 0.92 1.61
CA ALA A 301 4.52 1.82 1.96
C ALA A 301 4.09 3.30 1.84
N LEU A 302 3.51 3.67 0.71
CA LEU A 302 2.99 5.02 0.48
C LEU A 302 1.78 5.35 1.37
N SER A 303 0.94 4.36 1.72
CA SER A 303 -0.16 4.56 2.66
C SER A 303 0.34 4.89 4.06
N ASN A 304 1.44 4.29 4.50
CA ASN A 304 2.07 4.60 5.78
C ASN A 304 2.50 6.07 5.86
N ILE A 305 3.19 6.56 4.83
CA ILE A 305 3.54 7.99 4.75
C ILE A 305 2.28 8.86 4.72
N TRP A 306 1.28 8.48 3.92
CA TRP A 306 0.03 9.23 3.82
C TRP A 306 -0.68 9.35 5.17
N MET A 307 -0.72 8.28 5.97
CA MET A 307 -1.32 8.25 7.31
C MET A 307 -0.50 9.06 8.31
N ALA A 308 0.82 8.97 8.26
CA ALA A 308 1.74 9.63 9.19
C ALA A 308 2.04 11.10 8.83
N ARG A 309 1.68 11.57 7.63
CA ARG A 309 2.15 12.84 7.06
C ARG A 309 1.89 14.07 7.95
N ALA A 310 0.73 14.15 8.59
CA ALA A 310 0.40 15.30 9.45
C ALA A 310 1.37 15.41 10.64
N VAL A 311 1.69 14.30 11.28
CA VAL A 311 2.64 14.24 12.39
C VAL A 311 4.06 14.53 11.91
N LEU A 312 4.46 13.97 10.77
CA LEU A 312 5.78 14.23 10.18
C LEU A 312 5.97 15.71 9.82
N LEU A 313 4.96 16.35 9.24
CA LEU A 313 4.98 17.79 8.91
C LEU A 313 5.03 18.68 10.16
N GLN A 314 4.34 18.30 11.22
CA GLN A 314 4.42 19.05 12.50
C GLN A 314 5.83 18.98 13.09
N ARG A 315 6.46 17.81 13.09
CA ARG A 315 7.83 17.60 13.62
C ARG A 315 8.91 18.28 12.79
N ALA A 316 8.70 18.41 11.48
CA ALA A 316 9.63 19.12 10.59
C ALA A 316 9.60 20.65 10.79
N LYS A 317 8.56 21.18 11.47
CA LYS A 317 8.41 22.62 11.79
C LYS A 317 8.90 22.97 13.19
N ALA A 318 9.06 21.99 14.07
CA ALA A 318 9.55 22.13 15.43
C ALA A 318 11.07 22.02 15.49
#